data_a3a2e6a04eb978bff725b4e8b4ae072e
#
_entry.id   a3a2e6a04eb978bff725b4e8b4ae072e
#
_cell.length_a   1.000
_cell.length_b   1.000
_cell.length_c   1.000
_cell.angle_alpha   90.00
_cell.angle_beta   90.00
_cell.angle_gamma   90.00
#
_symmetry.space_group_name_H-M   'P 1'
#
loop_
_entity.id
_entity.type
_entity.pdbx_description
1 polymer ?
#
loop_
_entity_poly.entity_id
_entity_poly.type
_entity_poly.pdbx_seq_one_letter_code
_entity_poly.pdbx_strand_id
1 'polypeptide(L)'
;METEKSDPDLKKSMNQFRRTIFILIAIVVLSAIIATAILFFKINSLHSEPFFKMISASKNTFTAYSARVDATLENPFKNRFSTLTGRYEVNPDSKKLTAEFDIISKPITSTSKKEDKINIKINCAGNGGKILYNQNDKTEIIDINEKNAENFFALFSETKDFSITNFNNDWQGLIDKMGWQDYVNADEIENSLANIYNILSSDEGKTEILGLTTESTENGDIMSFAMNPYSIADCILTNSQAVFKRNKDYSYYRKLIDDNKSTLDSLVINFDVIISKEGFLKEISADNLGIKFNLKISDIKS
;
A
#
# COMPACT_ATOMS: atom_id res chain seq x y z
N MET A 1 11.25 -36.16 -31.21
CA MET A 1 10.85 -35.44 -30.00
C MET A 1 12.11 -34.80 -29.45
N GLU A 2 12.44 -33.61 -29.95
CA GLU A 2 13.59 -32.85 -29.49
C GLU A 2 13.21 -32.10 -28.22
N THR A 3 13.85 -32.43 -27.11
CA THR A 3 13.75 -31.68 -25.87
C THR A 3 14.53 -30.38 -26.03
N GLU A 4 13.84 -29.27 -26.18
CA GLU A 4 14.39 -27.92 -26.10
C GLU A 4 15.21 -27.76 -24.81
N LYS A 5 16.55 -27.77 -24.97
CA LYS A 5 17.47 -27.40 -23.90
C LYS A 5 17.32 -25.91 -23.68
N SER A 6 16.59 -25.55 -22.62
CA SER A 6 16.50 -24.15 -22.17
C SER A 6 17.89 -23.61 -21.85
N ASP A 7 18.27 -22.55 -22.52
CA ASP A 7 19.53 -21.83 -22.36
C ASP A 7 19.78 -21.48 -20.88
N PRO A 8 20.90 -21.93 -20.27
CA PRO A 8 21.20 -21.67 -18.87
C PRO A 8 21.40 -20.20 -18.55
N ASP A 9 21.80 -19.36 -19.50
CA ASP A 9 21.97 -17.93 -19.33
C ASP A 9 20.60 -17.21 -19.29
N LEU A 10 19.63 -17.68 -20.05
CA LEU A 10 18.26 -17.18 -19.99
C LEU A 10 17.60 -17.49 -18.64
N LYS A 11 17.87 -18.68 -18.08
CA LYS A 11 17.39 -19.06 -16.74
C LYS A 11 18.02 -18.22 -15.64
N LYS A 12 19.30 -17.89 -15.77
CA LYS A 12 20.02 -17.04 -14.80
C LYS A 12 19.53 -15.60 -14.85
N SER A 13 19.34 -15.05 -16.04
CA SER A 13 18.76 -13.72 -16.27
C SER A 13 17.32 -13.63 -15.74
N MET A 14 16.48 -14.63 -15.98
CA MET A 14 15.10 -14.68 -15.48
C MET A 14 15.03 -14.81 -13.96
N ASN A 15 15.97 -15.50 -13.32
CA ASN A 15 16.05 -15.59 -11.87
C ASN A 15 16.54 -14.29 -11.23
N GLN A 16 17.50 -13.59 -11.86
CA GLN A 16 17.90 -12.25 -11.45
C GLN A 16 16.74 -11.26 -11.57
N PHE A 17 16.04 -11.27 -12.70
CA PHE A 17 14.87 -10.42 -12.94
C PHE A 17 13.74 -10.70 -11.93
N ARG A 18 13.43 -11.97 -11.63
CA ARG A 18 12.47 -12.32 -10.58
C ARG A 18 12.90 -11.84 -9.20
N ARG A 19 14.18 -11.93 -8.85
CA ARG A 19 14.71 -11.40 -7.59
C ARG A 19 14.58 -9.87 -7.52
N THR A 20 14.89 -9.15 -8.58
CA THR A 20 14.77 -7.70 -8.66
C THR A 20 13.31 -7.26 -8.52
N ILE A 21 12.37 -7.94 -9.19
CA ILE A 21 10.93 -7.69 -9.01
C ILE A 21 10.47 -8.00 -7.59
N PHE A 22 10.98 -9.07 -6.97
CA PHE A 22 10.62 -9.38 -5.57
C PHE A 22 11.14 -8.32 -4.61
N ILE A 23 12.34 -7.77 -4.85
CA ILE A 23 12.89 -6.64 -4.08
C ILE A 23 12.05 -5.38 -4.29
N LEU A 24 11.68 -5.06 -5.52
CA LEU A 24 10.81 -3.92 -5.83
C LEU A 24 9.44 -4.07 -5.16
N ILE A 25 8.83 -5.24 -5.21
CA ILE A 25 7.56 -5.52 -4.53
C ILE A 25 7.75 -5.42 -3.01
N ALA A 26 8.85 -5.94 -2.46
CA ALA A 26 9.15 -5.82 -1.02
C ALA A 26 9.37 -4.36 -0.61
N ILE A 27 10.03 -3.55 -1.44
CA ILE A 27 10.21 -2.10 -1.21
C ILE A 27 8.86 -1.37 -1.30
N VAL A 28 8.01 -1.68 -2.27
CA VAL A 28 6.67 -1.09 -2.41
C VAL A 28 5.77 -1.51 -1.25
N VAL A 29 5.81 -2.77 -0.83
CA VAL A 29 5.06 -3.27 0.33
C VAL A 29 5.63 -2.65 1.61
N LEU A 30 6.94 -2.53 1.74
CA LEU A 30 7.58 -1.90 2.90
C LEU A 30 7.30 -0.39 2.93
N SER A 31 7.29 0.30 1.78
CA SER A 31 6.89 1.71 1.70
C SER A 31 5.40 1.90 1.98
N ALA A 32 4.54 0.96 1.57
CA ALA A 32 3.13 0.95 1.96
C ALA A 32 2.95 0.67 3.47
N ILE A 33 3.76 -0.23 4.04
CA ILE A 33 3.79 -0.49 5.49
C ILE A 33 4.32 0.74 6.23
N ILE A 34 5.36 1.41 5.72
CA ILE A 34 5.90 2.65 6.29
C ILE A 34 4.90 3.79 6.14
N ALA A 35 4.25 3.95 4.99
CA ALA A 35 3.16 4.92 4.83
C ALA A 35 2.00 4.60 5.78
N THR A 36 1.67 3.33 5.97
CA THR A 36 0.66 2.88 6.93
C THR A 36 1.15 3.09 8.37
N ALA A 37 2.41 2.82 8.67
CA ALA A 37 3.01 3.06 9.99
C ALA A 37 3.19 4.55 10.29
N ILE A 38 3.56 5.37 9.29
CA ILE A 38 3.52 6.83 9.38
C ILE A 38 2.08 7.31 9.62
N LEU A 39 1.09 6.67 9.01
CA LEU A 39 -0.32 6.84 9.33
C LEU A 39 -0.64 6.51 10.80
N PHE A 40 0.13 5.64 11.43
CA PHE A 40 -0.10 5.19 12.81
C PHE A 40 0.75 5.93 13.85
N PHE A 41 1.73 6.76 13.49
CA PHE A 41 2.52 7.51 14.47
C PHE A 41 1.96 8.91 14.75
N LYS A 42 1.99 9.28 15.99
CA LYS A 42 1.55 10.49 16.69
C LYS A 42 2.01 11.80 16.01
N ILE A 43 1.38 12.22 14.90
CA ILE A 43 1.72 13.44 14.20
C ILE A 43 0.74 14.56 14.59
N ASN A 44 0.65 14.88 15.89
CA ASN A 44 -0.16 15.99 16.36
C ASN A 44 0.50 17.38 16.19
N SER A 45 1.73 17.45 15.65
CA SER A 45 2.51 18.71 15.61
C SER A 45 2.87 19.23 14.22
N LEU A 46 2.51 18.54 13.13
CA LEU A 46 2.99 18.84 11.77
C LEU A 46 1.85 19.24 10.83
N HIS A 47 1.13 20.30 11.14
CA HIS A 47 -0.07 20.71 10.39
C HIS A 47 0.17 21.29 8.99
N SER A 48 1.40 21.55 8.57
CA SER A 48 1.68 22.24 7.29
C SER A 48 2.48 21.40 6.26
N GLU A 49 2.85 20.19 6.56
CA GLU A 49 3.70 19.37 5.72
C GLU A 49 2.90 18.62 4.64
N PRO A 50 3.41 18.46 3.39
CA PRO A 50 2.74 17.70 2.33
C PRO A 50 2.32 16.29 2.75
N PHE A 51 3.16 15.61 3.54
CA PHE A 51 2.83 14.29 4.10
C PHE A 51 1.63 14.33 5.04
N PHE A 52 1.52 15.34 5.88
CA PHE A 52 0.39 15.48 6.77
C PHE A 52 -0.91 15.68 5.96
N LYS A 53 -0.85 16.45 4.89
CA LYS A 53 -2.01 16.61 3.98
C LYS A 53 -2.40 15.28 3.35
N MET A 54 -1.43 14.50 2.85
CA MET A 54 -1.68 13.18 2.25
C MET A 54 -2.26 12.20 3.27
N ILE A 55 -1.70 12.16 4.48
CA ILE A 55 -2.17 11.32 5.58
C ILE A 55 -3.59 11.71 5.98
N SER A 56 -3.84 13.00 6.19
CA SER A 56 -5.16 13.51 6.55
C SER A 56 -6.20 13.26 5.45
N ALA A 57 -5.83 13.46 4.18
CA ALA A 57 -6.69 13.19 3.05
C ALA A 57 -7.02 11.69 2.93
N SER A 58 -6.05 10.82 3.13
CA SER A 58 -6.26 9.38 3.16
C SER A 58 -7.21 9.01 4.29
N LYS A 59 -6.95 9.51 5.52
CA LYS A 59 -7.83 9.31 6.67
C LYS A 59 -9.26 9.75 6.35
N ASN A 60 -9.46 11.00 5.92
CA ASN A 60 -10.77 11.55 5.61
C ASN A 60 -11.51 10.70 4.57
N THR A 61 -10.79 10.20 3.56
CA THR A 61 -11.35 9.35 2.51
C THR A 61 -11.77 7.99 3.03
N PHE A 62 -10.90 7.33 3.82
CA PHE A 62 -11.20 6.01 4.37
C PHE A 62 -12.27 6.03 5.47
N THR A 63 -12.48 7.18 6.12
CA THR A 63 -13.54 7.36 7.12
C THR A 63 -14.81 7.96 6.56
N ALA A 64 -14.85 8.24 5.26
CA ALA A 64 -16.06 8.71 4.60
C ALA A 64 -17.19 7.66 4.67
N TYR A 65 -18.42 8.13 4.82
CA TYR A 65 -19.59 7.26 4.90
C TYR A 65 -19.88 6.51 3.61
N SER A 66 -19.50 7.08 2.48
CA SER A 66 -19.55 6.39 1.21
C SER A 66 -18.54 6.94 0.22
N ALA A 67 -18.06 6.07 -0.66
CA ALA A 67 -17.30 6.49 -1.83
C ALA A 67 -17.46 5.46 -2.96
N ARG A 68 -17.19 5.94 -4.18
CA ARG A 68 -16.96 5.11 -5.35
C ARG A 68 -15.46 4.99 -5.59
N VAL A 69 -15.01 3.78 -5.90
CA VAL A 69 -13.62 3.44 -6.18
C VAL A 69 -13.53 2.87 -7.58
N ASP A 70 -12.73 3.47 -8.43
CA ASP A 70 -12.41 2.98 -9.77
C ASP A 70 -10.88 2.85 -9.87
N ALA A 71 -10.38 1.65 -10.20
CA ALA A 71 -8.94 1.46 -10.39
C ALA A 71 -8.65 0.69 -11.67
N THR A 72 -7.50 0.99 -12.27
CA THR A 72 -6.97 0.28 -13.43
C THR A 72 -5.52 -0.10 -13.18
N LEU A 73 -5.14 -1.30 -13.62
CA LEU A 73 -3.77 -1.79 -13.59
C LEU A 73 -3.44 -2.43 -14.93
N GLU A 74 -2.50 -1.83 -15.64
CA GLU A 74 -1.90 -2.41 -16.83
C GLU A 74 -0.52 -2.98 -16.47
N ASN A 75 -0.34 -4.29 -16.66
CA ASN A 75 0.91 -4.99 -16.39
C ASN A 75 1.35 -5.76 -17.64
N PRO A 76 2.20 -5.17 -18.49
CA PRO A 76 2.66 -5.79 -19.73
C PRO A 76 3.51 -7.03 -19.48
N PHE A 77 4.25 -7.12 -18.38
CA PHE A 77 5.06 -8.28 -18.03
C PHE A 77 4.23 -9.54 -17.75
N LYS A 78 3.02 -9.34 -17.23
CA LYS A 78 2.04 -10.42 -17.02
C LYS A 78 1.02 -10.49 -18.15
N ASN A 79 1.15 -9.64 -19.16
CA ASN A 79 0.17 -9.51 -20.24
C ASN A 79 -1.26 -9.37 -19.72
N ARG A 80 -1.46 -8.49 -18.71
CA ARG A 80 -2.75 -8.33 -18.03
C ARG A 80 -3.13 -6.86 -17.91
N PHE A 81 -4.39 -6.60 -18.23
CA PHE A 81 -5.08 -5.36 -17.89
C PHE A 81 -6.22 -5.69 -16.94
N SER A 82 -6.22 -5.04 -15.78
CA SER A 82 -7.22 -5.27 -14.74
C SER A 82 -7.94 -3.98 -14.41
N THR A 83 -9.23 -4.06 -14.19
CA THR A 83 -10.07 -2.98 -13.69
C THR A 83 -10.74 -3.40 -12.40
N LEU A 84 -10.83 -2.48 -11.45
CA LEU A 84 -11.66 -2.60 -10.26
C LEU A 84 -12.65 -1.45 -10.31
N THR A 85 -13.92 -1.72 -10.14
CA THR A 85 -14.96 -0.72 -9.95
C THR A 85 -15.80 -1.13 -8.77
N GLY A 86 -16.17 -0.18 -7.93
CA GLY A 86 -17.01 -0.50 -6.80
C GLY A 86 -17.41 0.73 -6.00
N ARG A 87 -18.22 0.47 -5.01
CA ARG A 87 -18.62 1.46 -4.01
C ARG A 87 -18.83 0.82 -2.67
N TYR A 88 -18.67 1.60 -1.65
CA TYR A 88 -19.04 1.22 -0.30
C TYR A 88 -19.91 2.29 0.35
N GLU A 89 -20.67 1.86 1.32
CA GLU A 89 -21.48 2.72 2.18
C GLU A 89 -21.39 2.19 3.62
N VAL A 90 -21.03 3.06 4.54
CA VAL A 90 -20.90 2.77 5.97
C VAL A 90 -21.82 3.70 6.74
N ASN A 91 -22.58 3.16 7.65
CA ASN A 91 -23.33 3.91 8.63
C ASN A 91 -22.87 3.50 10.03
N PRO A 92 -22.00 4.29 10.68
CA PRO A 92 -21.45 3.96 11.99
C PRO A 92 -22.52 3.90 13.07
N ASP A 93 -23.53 4.79 13.02
CA ASP A 93 -24.58 4.89 14.04
C ASP A 93 -25.46 3.63 14.08
N SER A 94 -25.83 3.13 12.89
CA SER A 94 -26.59 1.88 12.77
C SER A 94 -25.70 0.63 12.67
N LYS A 95 -24.36 0.82 12.73
CA LYS A 95 -23.35 -0.24 12.55
C LYS A 95 -23.66 -1.09 11.32
N LYS A 96 -23.79 -0.45 10.14
CA LYS A 96 -24.02 -1.13 8.86
C LYS A 96 -22.93 -0.78 7.86
N LEU A 97 -22.44 -1.80 7.14
CA LEU A 97 -21.55 -1.66 5.99
C LEU A 97 -22.15 -2.45 4.83
N THR A 98 -22.24 -1.80 3.70
CA THR A 98 -22.46 -2.46 2.40
C THR A 98 -21.36 -2.08 1.44
N ALA A 99 -20.80 -3.05 0.73
CA ALA A 99 -19.85 -2.76 -0.33
C ALA A 99 -20.01 -3.75 -1.48
N GLU A 100 -19.76 -3.29 -2.69
CA GLU A 100 -19.75 -4.12 -3.89
C GLU A 100 -18.59 -3.69 -4.78
N PHE A 101 -17.75 -4.66 -5.17
CA PHE A 101 -16.59 -4.46 -6.03
C PHE A 101 -16.59 -5.49 -7.15
N ASP A 102 -16.38 -5.02 -8.36
CA ASP A 102 -16.15 -5.82 -9.55
C ASP A 102 -14.70 -5.69 -9.99
N ILE A 103 -14.01 -6.82 -10.13
CA ILE A 103 -12.66 -6.89 -10.65
C ILE A 103 -12.70 -7.68 -11.94
N ILE A 104 -12.22 -7.10 -13.04
CA ILE A 104 -12.12 -7.75 -14.33
C ILE A 104 -10.65 -7.73 -14.75
N SER A 105 -10.11 -8.90 -15.06
CA SER A 105 -8.74 -9.03 -15.57
C SER A 105 -8.75 -9.73 -16.92
N LYS A 106 -8.12 -9.11 -17.93
CA LYS A 106 -8.04 -9.60 -19.30
C LYS A 106 -6.63 -9.53 -19.86
N PRO A 107 -6.25 -10.38 -20.83
CA PRO A 107 -4.98 -10.24 -21.53
C PRO A 107 -4.93 -8.93 -22.33
N ILE A 108 -3.74 -8.30 -22.41
CA ILE A 108 -3.49 -7.08 -23.20
C ILE A 108 -3.41 -7.43 -24.68
N THR A 109 -2.66 -8.49 -25.03
CA THR A 109 -2.28 -8.81 -26.43
C THR A 109 -2.88 -10.10 -26.98
N SER A 110 -3.83 -10.71 -26.30
CA SER A 110 -4.38 -12.01 -26.72
C SER A 110 -5.69 -11.87 -27.48
N THR A 111 -5.84 -12.66 -28.54
CA THR A 111 -7.14 -12.93 -29.19
C THR A 111 -8.06 -13.79 -28.32
N SER A 112 -7.54 -14.33 -27.23
CA SER A 112 -8.32 -15.09 -26.24
C SER A 112 -9.24 -14.15 -25.47
N LYS A 113 -10.55 -14.42 -25.54
CA LYS A 113 -11.58 -13.69 -24.78
C LYS A 113 -11.68 -14.12 -23.30
N LYS A 114 -10.68 -14.82 -22.78
CA LYS A 114 -10.75 -15.32 -21.40
C LYS A 114 -10.53 -14.17 -20.42
N GLU A 115 -11.61 -13.66 -19.90
CA GLU A 115 -11.63 -12.69 -18.81
C GLU A 115 -11.77 -13.46 -17.49
N ASP A 116 -10.98 -13.06 -16.49
CA ASP A 116 -11.19 -13.48 -15.11
C ASP A 116 -12.05 -12.41 -14.44
N LYS A 117 -13.18 -12.82 -13.89
CA LYS A 117 -14.13 -11.92 -13.21
C LYS A 117 -14.24 -12.30 -11.75
N ILE A 118 -14.10 -11.30 -10.89
CA ILE A 118 -14.32 -11.43 -9.45
C ILE A 118 -15.33 -10.37 -9.04
N ASN A 119 -16.39 -10.78 -8.36
CA ASN A 119 -17.33 -9.88 -7.72
C ASN A 119 -17.28 -10.13 -6.21
N ILE A 120 -17.12 -9.08 -5.45
CA ILE A 120 -17.07 -9.11 -3.97
C ILE A 120 -18.22 -8.27 -3.45
N LYS A 121 -19.12 -8.87 -2.67
CA LYS A 121 -20.18 -8.15 -1.96
C LYS A 121 -20.00 -8.35 -0.47
N ILE A 122 -20.00 -7.24 0.25
CA ILE A 122 -19.90 -7.22 1.70
C ILE A 122 -21.21 -6.67 2.25
N ASN A 123 -21.80 -7.40 3.18
CA ASN A 123 -22.94 -6.93 3.96
C ASN A 123 -22.67 -7.30 5.41
N CYS A 124 -22.40 -6.30 6.22
CA CYS A 124 -22.04 -6.44 7.61
C CYS A 124 -22.89 -5.54 8.48
N ALA A 125 -23.31 -6.04 9.63
CA ALA A 125 -23.97 -5.29 10.69
C ALA A 125 -23.21 -5.47 12.01
N GLY A 126 -23.57 -4.75 13.07
CA GLY A 126 -22.87 -4.83 14.35
C GLY A 126 -22.85 -6.22 14.98
N ASN A 127 -23.78 -7.09 14.62
CA ASN A 127 -23.87 -8.48 15.09
C ASN A 127 -23.25 -9.50 14.13
N GLY A 128 -22.50 -9.04 13.11
CA GLY A 128 -21.87 -9.90 12.12
C GLY A 128 -22.32 -9.64 10.70
N GLY A 129 -21.91 -10.49 9.77
CA GLY A 129 -22.25 -10.31 8.36
C GLY A 129 -21.66 -11.38 7.46
N LYS A 130 -21.64 -11.07 6.16
CA LYS A 130 -21.15 -11.98 5.14
C LYS A 130 -20.36 -11.24 4.06
N ILE A 131 -19.31 -11.90 3.59
CA ILE A 131 -18.63 -11.56 2.34
C ILE A 131 -18.99 -12.63 1.33
N LEU A 132 -19.59 -12.22 0.22
CA LEU A 132 -19.84 -13.07 -0.94
C LEU A 132 -18.70 -12.83 -1.92
N TYR A 133 -17.92 -13.85 -2.20
CA TYR A 133 -16.84 -13.83 -3.16
C TYR A 133 -17.21 -14.72 -4.35
N ASN A 134 -17.41 -14.12 -5.52
CA ASN A 134 -17.73 -14.83 -6.75
C ASN A 134 -16.54 -14.73 -7.69
N GLN A 135 -16.00 -15.86 -8.12
CA GLN A 135 -14.94 -15.92 -9.12
C GLN A 135 -15.32 -16.91 -10.22
N ASN A 136 -15.49 -16.42 -11.46
CA ASN A 136 -15.73 -17.27 -12.63
C ASN A 136 -16.82 -18.34 -12.36
N ASP A 137 -17.99 -17.91 -11.90
CA ASP A 137 -19.16 -18.75 -11.56
C ASP A 137 -19.03 -19.64 -10.31
N LYS A 138 -17.96 -19.47 -9.53
CA LYS A 138 -17.83 -20.09 -8.20
C LYS A 138 -18.09 -19.06 -7.13
N THR A 139 -18.95 -19.40 -6.19
CA THR A 139 -19.31 -18.55 -5.06
C THR A 139 -18.76 -19.14 -3.77
N GLU A 140 -18.07 -18.32 -3.01
CA GLU A 140 -17.66 -18.60 -1.63
C GLU A 140 -18.35 -17.60 -0.70
N ILE A 141 -18.74 -18.07 0.48
CA ILE A 141 -19.34 -17.23 1.51
C ILE A 141 -18.42 -17.28 2.72
N ILE A 142 -17.98 -16.11 3.14
CA ILE A 142 -17.16 -15.93 4.35
C ILE A 142 -18.03 -15.24 5.39
N ASP A 143 -18.26 -15.90 6.52
CA ASP A 143 -19.01 -15.31 7.62
C ASP A 143 -18.12 -14.38 8.44
N ILE A 144 -18.62 -13.17 8.72
CA ILE A 144 -18.03 -12.21 9.63
C ILE A 144 -18.71 -12.40 10.98
N ASN A 145 -17.97 -12.82 12.00
CA ASN A 145 -18.51 -12.97 13.34
C ASN A 145 -18.71 -11.60 14.02
N GLU A 146 -19.50 -11.57 15.09
CA GLU A 146 -19.84 -10.36 15.85
C GLU A 146 -18.60 -9.58 16.30
N LYS A 147 -17.62 -10.27 16.89
CA LYS A 147 -16.38 -9.63 17.37
C LYS A 147 -15.62 -8.92 16.26
N ASN A 148 -15.53 -9.52 15.07
CA ASN A 148 -14.85 -8.89 13.93
C ASN A 148 -15.65 -7.72 13.38
N ALA A 149 -16.98 -7.80 13.39
CA ALA A 149 -17.86 -6.70 13.01
C ALA A 149 -17.75 -5.53 13.99
N GLU A 150 -17.78 -5.80 15.29
CA GLU A 150 -17.59 -4.76 16.33
C GLU A 150 -16.24 -4.07 16.20
N ASN A 151 -15.14 -4.82 16.04
CA ASN A 151 -13.81 -4.27 15.84
C ASN A 151 -13.74 -3.37 14.58
N PHE A 152 -14.40 -3.79 13.49
CA PHE A 152 -14.46 -3.00 12.27
C PHE A 152 -15.21 -1.68 12.50
N PHE A 153 -16.38 -1.69 13.11
CA PHE A 153 -17.16 -0.47 13.38
C PHE A 153 -16.52 0.42 14.44
N ALA A 154 -15.79 -0.13 15.40
CA ALA A 154 -14.98 0.62 16.34
C ALA A 154 -13.93 1.48 15.61
N LEU A 155 -13.29 0.95 14.56
CA LEU A 155 -12.37 1.72 13.74
C LEU A 155 -13.02 2.96 13.12
N PHE A 156 -14.29 2.90 12.72
CA PHE A 156 -15.01 4.06 12.16
C PHE A 156 -15.52 5.03 13.22
N SER A 157 -15.94 4.55 14.39
CA SER A 157 -16.48 5.41 15.47
C SER A 157 -15.36 6.13 16.22
N GLU A 158 -14.21 5.52 16.40
CA GLU A 158 -13.06 6.12 17.06
C GLU A 158 -12.32 7.14 16.18
N THR A 159 -12.63 7.16 14.87
CA THR A 159 -11.92 8.03 13.93
C THR A 159 -12.28 9.51 14.01
N LYS A 160 -13.35 9.90 14.69
CA LYS A 160 -13.54 11.32 15.06
C LYS A 160 -12.40 11.81 15.96
N ASP A 161 -11.86 10.90 16.79
CA ASP A 161 -10.69 11.11 17.62
C ASP A 161 -9.64 10.01 17.33
N PHE A 162 -9.28 9.78 16.05
CA PHE A 162 -8.23 8.83 15.70
C PHE A 162 -6.89 9.36 16.25
N SER A 163 -6.83 9.34 17.55
CA SER A 163 -5.60 9.32 18.31
C SER A 163 -5.06 7.92 18.12
N ILE A 164 -4.07 7.79 17.27
CA ILE A 164 -3.22 6.60 17.11
C ILE A 164 -2.66 6.10 18.46
N THR A 165 -2.84 6.86 19.52
CA THR A 165 -2.54 6.47 20.89
C THR A 165 -3.37 5.31 21.42
N ASN A 166 -4.50 4.99 20.81
CA ASN A 166 -5.35 3.85 21.21
C ASN A 166 -5.06 2.56 20.43
N PHE A 167 -4.31 2.62 19.33
CA PHE A 167 -3.55 1.46 18.91
C PHE A 167 -2.49 1.28 19.98
N ASN A 168 -2.80 0.53 21.01
CA ASN A 168 -1.77 -0.05 21.87
C ASN A 168 -0.76 -0.64 20.89
N ASN A 169 0.41 -0.02 20.79
CA ASN A 169 1.48 -0.45 19.90
C ASN A 169 2.02 -1.78 20.45
N ASP A 170 1.17 -2.79 20.45
CA ASP A 170 1.54 -4.15 20.80
C ASP A 170 2.31 -4.77 19.64
N TRP A 171 3.42 -4.10 19.29
CA TRP A 171 4.36 -4.62 18.32
C TRP A 171 4.83 -6.02 18.73
N GLN A 172 5.01 -6.26 20.03
CA GLN A 172 5.39 -7.57 20.53
C GLN A 172 4.31 -8.61 20.22
N GLY A 173 3.04 -8.32 20.51
CA GLY A 173 1.94 -9.25 20.21
C GLY A 173 1.75 -9.47 18.71
N LEU A 174 2.02 -8.48 17.86
CA LEU A 174 2.01 -8.64 16.41
C LEU A 174 3.15 -9.54 15.94
N ILE A 175 4.38 -9.30 16.44
CA ILE A 175 5.58 -10.07 16.12
C ILE A 175 5.41 -11.52 16.54
N ASP A 176 4.86 -11.76 17.73
CA ASP A 176 4.60 -13.12 18.26
C ASP A 176 3.58 -13.86 17.38
N LYS A 177 2.50 -13.18 16.97
CA LYS A 177 1.50 -13.76 16.05
C LYS A 177 2.07 -14.11 14.68
N MET A 178 3.07 -13.34 14.20
CA MET A 178 3.76 -13.59 12.95
C MET A 178 4.90 -14.61 13.07
N GLY A 179 5.27 -15.03 14.28
CA GLY A 179 6.40 -15.93 14.53
C GLY A 179 7.76 -15.27 14.27
N TRP A 180 7.86 -13.93 14.41
CA TRP A 180 9.07 -13.16 14.13
C TRP A 180 9.86 -12.75 15.38
N GLN A 181 9.50 -13.27 16.55
CA GLN A 181 10.11 -12.94 17.83
C GLN A 181 11.63 -13.18 17.88
N ASP A 182 12.15 -14.10 17.07
CA ASP A 182 13.59 -14.40 17.00
C ASP A 182 14.37 -13.49 16.04
N TYR A 183 13.67 -12.69 15.25
CA TYR A 183 14.24 -11.88 14.16
C TYR A 183 14.10 -10.39 14.41
N VAL A 184 13.02 -9.97 15.09
CA VAL A 184 12.62 -8.57 15.21
C VAL A 184 12.61 -8.13 16.66
N ASN A 185 13.20 -6.96 16.93
CA ASN A 185 13.16 -6.27 18.21
C ASN A 185 11.98 -5.29 18.21
N ALA A 186 10.92 -5.62 18.94
CA ALA A 186 9.71 -4.81 19.00
C ALA A 186 9.96 -3.41 19.56
N ASP A 187 10.84 -3.29 20.57
CA ASP A 187 11.11 -2.03 21.27
C ASP A 187 11.79 -1.00 20.37
N GLU A 188 12.45 -1.44 19.29
CA GLU A 188 13.17 -0.55 18.37
C GLU A 188 12.33 -0.13 17.15
N ILE A 189 11.15 -0.71 16.95
CA ILE A 189 10.32 -0.41 15.78
C ILE A 189 9.89 1.06 15.79
N GLU A 190 9.37 1.55 16.90
CA GLU A 190 8.89 2.93 17.01
C GLU A 190 10.00 3.94 16.75
N ASN A 191 11.16 3.74 17.39
CA ASN A 191 12.32 4.62 17.21
C ASN A 191 12.77 4.64 15.75
N SER A 192 12.85 3.47 15.12
CA SER A 192 13.27 3.33 13.73
C SER A 192 12.29 4.02 12.78
N LEU A 193 10.99 3.82 12.98
CA LEU A 193 9.96 4.48 12.16
C LEU A 193 9.96 5.99 12.35
N ALA A 194 10.12 6.48 13.58
CA ALA A 194 10.24 7.91 13.86
C ALA A 194 11.46 8.53 13.15
N ASN A 195 12.60 7.84 13.17
CA ASN A 195 13.81 8.29 12.49
C ASN A 195 13.62 8.33 10.96
N ILE A 196 13.09 7.27 10.37
CA ILE A 196 12.78 7.22 8.93
C ILE A 196 11.84 8.36 8.55
N TYR A 197 10.77 8.56 9.33
CA TYR A 197 9.84 9.65 9.09
C TYR A 197 10.50 11.01 9.14
N ASN A 198 11.32 11.29 10.17
CA ASN A 198 12.02 12.56 10.32
C ASN A 198 12.96 12.84 9.13
N ILE A 199 13.64 11.80 8.63
CA ILE A 199 14.50 11.94 7.44
C ILE A 199 13.66 12.23 6.20
N LEU A 200 12.63 11.43 5.92
CA LEU A 200 11.82 11.59 4.73
C LEU A 200 11.01 12.89 4.72
N SER A 201 10.67 13.43 5.89
CA SER A 201 9.95 14.71 6.03
C SER A 201 10.86 15.92 6.08
N SER A 202 12.18 15.74 6.18
CA SER A 202 13.15 16.84 6.03
C SER A 202 13.17 17.39 4.60
N ASP A 203 13.66 18.59 4.40
CA ASP A 203 13.74 19.18 3.06
C ASP A 203 14.64 18.36 2.13
N GLU A 204 15.76 17.84 2.65
CA GLU A 204 16.64 16.93 1.92
C GLU A 204 15.95 15.61 1.58
N GLY A 205 15.25 15.01 2.53
CA GLY A 205 14.48 13.76 2.31
C GLY A 205 13.40 13.93 1.26
N LYS A 206 12.66 15.04 1.30
CA LYS A 206 11.63 15.36 0.31
C LYS A 206 12.21 15.51 -1.09
N THR A 207 13.33 16.21 -1.23
CA THR A 207 13.91 16.51 -2.54
C THR A 207 14.79 15.38 -3.07
N GLU A 208 15.67 14.80 -2.26
CA GLU A 208 16.70 13.87 -2.72
C GLU A 208 16.26 12.39 -2.66
N ILE A 209 15.41 12.03 -1.68
CA ILE A 209 14.95 10.64 -1.53
C ILE A 209 13.62 10.43 -2.23
N LEU A 210 12.67 11.34 -2.03
CA LEU A 210 11.30 11.21 -2.52
C LEU A 210 11.07 11.93 -3.85
N GLY A 211 11.94 12.88 -4.23
CA GLY A 211 11.73 13.72 -5.40
C GLY A 211 10.36 14.40 -5.38
N LEU A 212 9.91 14.82 -4.18
CA LEU A 212 8.57 15.34 -3.97
C LEU A 212 8.44 16.76 -4.49
N THR A 213 7.47 16.97 -5.36
CA THR A 213 6.99 18.30 -5.76
C THR A 213 5.53 18.46 -5.43
N THR A 214 5.09 19.68 -5.12
CA THR A 214 3.70 19.97 -4.79
C THR A 214 3.22 21.15 -5.64
N GLU A 215 2.08 20.97 -6.29
CA GLU A 215 1.39 22.00 -7.06
C GLU A 215 -0.03 22.17 -6.53
N SER A 216 -0.40 23.42 -6.21
CA SER A 216 -1.78 23.75 -5.83
C SER A 216 -2.55 24.24 -7.03
N THR A 217 -3.67 23.59 -7.31
CA THR A 217 -4.55 23.87 -8.45
C THR A 217 -5.93 24.35 -7.98
N GLU A 218 -6.78 24.76 -8.91
CA GLU A 218 -8.18 25.09 -8.61
C GLU A 218 -8.97 23.88 -8.10
N ASN A 219 -8.55 22.66 -8.39
CA ASN A 219 -9.22 21.41 -8.04
C ASN A 219 -8.63 20.73 -6.79
N GLY A 220 -7.56 21.25 -6.22
CA GLY A 220 -6.85 20.69 -5.07
C GLY A 220 -5.33 20.68 -5.25
N ASP A 221 -4.64 19.93 -4.41
CA ASP A 221 -3.19 19.80 -4.44
C ASP A 221 -2.77 18.53 -5.18
N ILE A 222 -1.77 18.66 -6.04
CA ILE A 222 -1.09 17.54 -6.71
C ILE A 222 0.27 17.37 -6.05
N MET A 223 0.55 16.18 -5.56
CA MET A 223 1.84 15.77 -5.03
C MET A 223 2.45 14.75 -5.95
N SER A 224 3.55 15.11 -6.59
CA SER A 224 4.28 14.23 -7.51
C SER A 224 5.56 13.74 -6.83
N PHE A 225 5.77 12.44 -6.91
CA PHE A 225 6.93 11.74 -6.35
C PHE A 225 7.76 11.15 -7.47
N ALA A 226 9.08 11.31 -7.38
CA ALA A 226 10.06 10.69 -8.27
C ALA A 226 11.15 10.01 -7.43
N MET A 227 10.79 8.88 -6.84
CA MET A 227 11.60 8.20 -5.83
C MET A 227 12.70 7.35 -6.44
N ASN A 228 13.92 7.46 -5.89
CA ASN A 228 14.99 6.53 -6.18
C ASN A 228 14.89 5.30 -5.26
N PRO A 229 14.70 4.07 -5.81
CA PRO A 229 14.54 2.87 -4.99
C PRO A 229 15.73 2.55 -4.10
N TYR A 230 16.96 2.85 -4.54
CA TYR A 230 18.14 2.65 -3.71
C TYR A 230 18.14 3.58 -2.51
N SER A 231 17.91 4.88 -2.73
CA SER A 231 17.92 5.89 -1.66
C SER A 231 16.86 5.59 -0.59
N ILE A 232 15.67 5.15 -1.00
CA ILE A 232 14.62 4.74 -0.06
C ILE A 232 15.04 3.50 0.73
N ALA A 233 15.53 2.46 0.04
CA ALA A 233 15.95 1.21 0.68
C ALA A 233 17.13 1.45 1.64
N ASP A 234 18.07 2.29 1.26
CA ASP A 234 19.20 2.69 2.09
C ASP A 234 18.73 3.44 3.35
N CYS A 235 17.87 4.44 3.19
CA CYS A 235 17.27 5.18 4.30
C CYS A 235 16.57 4.24 5.29
N ILE A 236 15.73 3.33 4.80
CA ILE A 236 15.00 2.38 5.63
C ILE A 236 15.95 1.46 6.37
N LEU A 237 16.88 0.79 5.67
CA LEU A 237 17.78 -0.18 6.30
C LEU A 237 18.72 0.49 7.31
N THR A 238 19.28 1.64 6.96
CA THR A 238 20.19 2.34 7.86
C THR A 238 19.51 2.69 9.17
N ASN A 239 18.25 3.13 9.11
CA ASN A 239 17.51 3.56 10.29
C ASN A 239 16.76 2.43 11.02
N SER A 240 16.72 1.22 10.46
CA SER A 240 16.11 0.06 11.10
C SER A 240 17.11 -1.02 11.54
N GLN A 241 18.41 -0.71 11.60
CA GLN A 241 19.41 -1.69 12.01
C GLN A 241 19.12 -2.30 13.39
N ALA A 242 18.71 -1.47 14.36
CA ALA A 242 18.39 -1.91 15.72
C ALA A 242 17.16 -2.82 15.81
N VAL A 243 16.27 -2.78 14.81
CA VAL A 243 15.10 -3.64 14.70
C VAL A 243 15.49 -5.11 14.47
N PHE A 244 16.65 -5.38 13.87
CA PHE A 244 17.12 -6.73 13.63
C PHE A 244 17.80 -7.31 14.85
N LYS A 245 17.22 -8.34 15.47
CA LYS A 245 17.85 -9.07 16.59
C LYS A 245 19.16 -9.76 16.20
N ARG A 246 19.29 -10.17 14.95
CA ARG A 246 20.45 -10.87 14.45
C ARG A 246 21.18 -10.03 13.40
N ASN A 247 22.40 -9.64 13.69
CA ASN A 247 23.21 -8.84 12.78
C ASN A 247 23.40 -9.49 11.39
N LYS A 248 23.38 -10.83 11.32
CA LYS A 248 23.47 -11.55 10.04
C LYS A 248 22.29 -11.27 9.11
N ASP A 249 21.09 -11.04 9.67
CA ASP A 249 19.89 -10.77 8.88
C ASP A 249 19.96 -9.35 8.32
N TYR A 250 20.34 -8.37 9.14
CA TYR A 250 20.62 -7.02 8.67
C TYR A 250 21.69 -7.01 7.58
N SER A 251 22.83 -7.67 7.81
CA SER A 251 23.94 -7.75 6.86
C SER A 251 23.53 -8.41 5.54
N TYR A 252 22.63 -9.39 5.59
CA TYR A 252 22.09 -10.03 4.38
C TYR A 252 21.29 -9.02 3.55
N TYR A 253 20.36 -8.29 4.15
CA TYR A 253 19.57 -7.30 3.41
C TYR A 253 20.42 -6.12 2.95
N ARG A 254 21.37 -5.66 3.76
CA ARG A 254 22.31 -4.61 3.38
C ARG A 254 23.09 -5.00 2.14
N LYS A 255 23.71 -6.18 2.17
CA LYS A 255 24.44 -6.71 1.01
C LYS A 255 23.55 -6.84 -0.22
N LEU A 256 22.31 -7.31 -0.06
CA LEU A 256 21.37 -7.46 -1.15
C LEU A 256 21.09 -6.12 -1.86
N ILE A 257 20.94 -5.04 -1.10
CA ILE A 257 20.72 -3.69 -1.65
C ILE A 257 22.00 -3.18 -2.30
N ASP A 258 23.15 -3.33 -1.65
CA ASP A 258 24.43 -2.86 -2.17
C ASP A 258 24.84 -3.60 -3.45
N ASP A 259 24.65 -4.92 -3.53
CA ASP A 259 24.92 -5.73 -4.71
C ASP A 259 24.02 -5.35 -5.92
N ASN A 260 22.86 -4.74 -5.66
CA ASN A 260 21.92 -4.29 -6.70
C ASN A 260 21.87 -2.76 -6.84
N LYS A 261 22.80 -2.03 -6.22
CA LYS A 261 22.82 -0.57 -6.21
C LYS A 261 22.69 0.03 -7.60
N SER A 262 23.54 -0.37 -8.55
CA SER A 262 23.54 0.19 -9.91
C SER A 262 22.20 0.00 -10.64
N THR A 263 21.52 -1.12 -10.38
CA THR A 263 20.19 -1.38 -10.94
C THR A 263 19.13 -0.52 -10.27
N LEU A 264 19.16 -0.42 -8.95
CA LEU A 264 18.18 0.37 -8.18
C LEU A 264 18.34 1.87 -8.43
N ASP A 265 19.60 2.37 -8.53
CA ASP A 265 19.90 3.77 -8.85
C ASP A 265 19.47 4.18 -10.27
N SER A 266 19.42 3.22 -11.20
CA SER A 266 18.96 3.49 -12.57
C SER A 266 17.45 3.57 -12.71
N LEU A 267 16.71 3.23 -11.66
CA LEU A 267 15.25 3.25 -11.65
C LEU A 267 14.73 4.50 -10.96
N VAL A 268 13.62 4.99 -11.46
CA VAL A 268 12.82 6.03 -10.79
C VAL A 268 11.40 5.53 -10.68
N ILE A 269 10.84 5.58 -9.48
CA ILE A 269 9.43 5.26 -9.23
C ILE A 269 8.66 6.56 -9.18
N ASN A 270 7.83 6.79 -10.19
CA ASN A 270 6.99 7.97 -10.28
C ASN A 270 5.56 7.63 -9.88
N PHE A 271 4.96 8.49 -9.05
CA PHE A 271 3.53 8.47 -8.82
C PHE A 271 3.03 9.85 -8.40
N ASP A 272 1.76 10.10 -8.72
CA ASP A 272 1.06 11.31 -8.34
C ASP A 272 -0.06 10.98 -7.37
N VAL A 273 -0.27 11.90 -6.43
CA VAL A 273 -1.37 11.87 -5.46
C VAL A 273 -2.14 13.17 -5.60
N ILE A 274 -3.44 13.08 -5.86
CA ILE A 274 -4.32 14.24 -5.97
C ILE A 274 -5.22 14.31 -4.75
N ILE A 275 -5.16 15.44 -4.05
CA ILE A 275 -5.97 15.72 -2.86
C ILE A 275 -6.93 16.85 -3.20
N SER A 276 -8.22 16.66 -2.96
CA SER A 276 -9.22 17.70 -3.20
C SER A 276 -9.11 18.89 -2.21
N LYS A 277 -9.74 20.02 -2.55
CA LYS A 277 -9.80 21.18 -1.64
C LYS A 277 -10.49 20.86 -0.30
N GLU A 278 -11.41 19.92 -0.32
CA GLU A 278 -12.10 19.43 0.88
C GLU A 278 -11.24 18.49 1.72
N GLY A 279 -10.00 18.20 1.29
CA GLY A 279 -9.06 17.35 2.00
C GLY A 279 -9.33 15.86 1.86
N PHE A 280 -9.86 15.41 0.72
CA PHE A 280 -10.03 13.98 0.39
C PHE A 280 -9.05 13.55 -0.67
N LEU A 281 -8.56 12.31 -0.55
CA LEU A 281 -7.80 11.66 -1.60
C LEU A 281 -8.70 11.38 -2.80
N LYS A 282 -8.35 11.93 -3.97
CA LYS A 282 -9.12 11.76 -5.21
C LYS A 282 -8.50 10.78 -6.18
N GLU A 283 -7.19 10.82 -6.32
CA GLU A 283 -6.51 10.00 -7.32
C GLU A 283 -5.11 9.62 -6.85
N ILE A 284 -4.69 8.40 -7.18
CA ILE A 284 -3.30 7.96 -7.15
C ILE A 284 -2.99 7.38 -8.51
N SER A 285 -1.96 7.88 -9.18
CA SER A 285 -1.53 7.36 -10.48
C SER A 285 -0.03 7.08 -10.49
N ALA A 286 0.36 6.06 -11.23
CA ALA A 286 1.76 5.68 -11.42
C ALA A 286 1.96 5.11 -12.83
N ASP A 287 3.10 5.45 -13.47
CA ASP A 287 3.55 4.83 -14.71
C ASP A 287 5.04 4.52 -14.57
N ASN A 288 5.34 3.25 -14.30
CA ASN A 288 6.70 2.81 -14.00
C ASN A 288 7.03 1.56 -14.78
N LEU A 289 8.09 1.63 -15.60
CA LEU A 289 8.56 0.48 -16.40
C LEU A 289 7.45 -0.14 -17.28
N GLY A 290 6.48 0.69 -17.72
CA GLY A 290 5.33 0.24 -18.49
C GLY A 290 4.20 -0.38 -17.67
N ILE A 291 4.34 -0.48 -16.34
CA ILE A 291 3.22 -0.80 -15.45
C ILE A 291 2.48 0.51 -15.16
N LYS A 292 1.23 0.57 -15.56
CA LYS A 292 0.37 1.73 -15.29
C LYS A 292 -0.67 1.38 -14.24
N PHE A 293 -0.75 2.21 -13.24
CA PHE A 293 -1.74 2.13 -12.19
C PHE A 293 -2.49 3.45 -12.09
N ASN A 294 -3.79 3.39 -11.94
CA ASN A 294 -4.61 4.55 -11.64
C ASN A 294 -5.72 4.13 -10.69
N LEU A 295 -5.86 4.84 -9.58
CA LEU A 295 -6.93 4.71 -8.60
C LEU A 295 -7.65 6.04 -8.51
N LYS A 296 -8.96 6.06 -8.73
CA LYS A 296 -9.83 7.23 -8.56
C LYS A 296 -10.87 6.96 -7.49
N ILE A 297 -11.08 7.95 -6.64
CA ILE A 297 -12.09 7.93 -5.59
C ILE A 297 -13.02 9.11 -5.82
N SER A 298 -14.29 8.84 -5.95
CA SER A 298 -15.33 9.83 -6.26
C SER A 298 -16.58 9.62 -5.40
N ASP A 299 -17.55 10.52 -5.53
CA ASP A 299 -18.82 10.44 -4.81
C ASP A 299 -18.66 10.31 -3.29
N ILE A 300 -17.62 10.95 -2.75
CA ILE A 300 -17.27 10.88 -1.33
C ILE A 300 -18.31 11.65 -0.52
N LYS A 301 -18.91 10.98 0.48
CA LYS A 301 -19.80 11.60 1.47
C LYS A 301 -19.23 11.38 2.86
N SER A 302 -18.97 12.44 3.58
CA SER A 302 -18.45 12.48 4.95
C SER A 302 -19.52 12.88 5.95
#